data_dca8563ea6abfca06f8b2979d2a01732
#
_entry.id   dca8563ea6abfca06f8b2979d2a01732
#
_cell.length_a   1.000
_cell.length_b   1.000
_cell.length_c   1.000
_cell.angle_alpha   90.00
_cell.angle_beta   90.00
_cell.angle_gamma   90.00
#
_symmetry.space_group_name_H-M   'P 1'
#
loop_
_entity.id
_entity.type
_entity.pdbx_description
1 polymer ?
#
loop_
_entity_poly.entity_id
_entity_poly.type
_entity_poly.pdbx_seq_one_letter_code
_entity_poly.pdbx_strand_id
1 'polypeptide(L)'
;MTNYEKLMQIMPKGTLAHLLVEKGTYNDKDYVFDGEDEHWESWEVEYFRFLDKYHETEEEAYMDALRWLNREVDDSSLDDIADILGLPDTEEE
;
A
#
# COMPACT_ATOMS: atom_id res chain seq x y z
N MET A 1 19.52 0.31 12.52
CA MET A 1 18.12 0.30 12.95
C MET A 1 17.21 0.20 11.72
N THR A 2 16.24 -0.67 11.78
CA THR A 2 15.30 -0.85 10.67
C THR A 2 14.10 0.08 10.83
N ASN A 3 13.34 0.22 9.75
CA ASN A 3 12.12 1.01 9.81
C ASN A 3 11.16 0.48 10.86
N TYR A 4 11.07 -0.86 10.98
CA TYR A 4 10.20 -1.46 11.98
C TYR A 4 10.63 -1.08 13.38
N GLU A 5 11.92 -1.15 13.66
CA GLU A 5 12.44 -0.80 14.97
C GLU A 5 12.20 0.67 15.33
N LYS A 6 12.29 1.51 14.32
CA LYS A 6 12.10 2.94 14.54
C LYS A 6 10.64 3.29 14.81
N LEU A 7 9.72 2.52 14.22
CA LEU A 7 8.30 2.83 14.33
C LEU A 7 7.78 2.66 15.75
N MET A 8 7.48 1.46 16.15
CA MET A 8 6.89 1.32 17.48
C MET A 8 7.09 -0.03 18.12
N GLN A 9 7.18 -1.07 17.33
CA GLN A 9 7.46 -2.40 17.87
C GLN A 9 6.38 -2.93 18.84
N ILE A 10 5.17 -2.40 18.78
CA ILE A 10 4.13 -2.86 19.69
C ILE A 10 3.28 -3.96 19.10
N MET A 11 3.52 -4.31 17.85
CA MET A 11 2.81 -5.40 17.21
C MET A 11 3.77 -6.17 16.32
N PRO A 12 3.45 -7.43 16.03
CA PRO A 12 4.31 -8.21 15.15
C PRO A 12 4.46 -7.58 13.77
N LYS A 13 5.62 -7.80 13.18
CA LYS A 13 5.94 -7.21 11.89
C LYS A 13 4.91 -7.57 10.82
N GLY A 14 4.46 -8.82 10.81
CA GLY A 14 3.47 -9.25 9.83
C GLY A 14 2.15 -8.54 9.99
N THR A 15 1.71 -8.36 11.22
CA THR A 15 0.47 -7.63 11.49
C THR A 15 0.59 -6.18 11.04
N LEU A 16 1.72 -5.56 11.34
CA LEU A 16 1.95 -4.18 10.94
C LEU A 16 1.98 -4.07 9.41
N ALA A 17 2.63 -5.02 8.73
CA ALA A 17 2.67 -5.01 7.28
C ALA A 17 1.28 -5.05 6.66
N HIS A 18 0.39 -5.86 7.23
CA HIS A 18 -1.00 -5.91 6.74
C HIS A 18 -1.72 -4.59 6.95
N LEU A 19 -1.47 -3.93 8.08
CA LEU A 19 -2.09 -2.65 8.35
C LEU A 19 -1.65 -1.57 7.37
N LEU A 20 -0.44 -1.68 6.86
CA LEU A 20 0.11 -0.66 5.97
C LEU A 20 -0.37 -0.80 4.54
N VAL A 21 -1.01 -1.92 4.21
CA VAL A 21 -1.50 -2.14 2.86
C VAL A 21 -2.92 -1.61 2.75
N GLU A 22 -3.13 -0.73 1.79
CA GLU A 22 -4.45 -0.16 1.53
C GLU A 22 -5.10 -0.89 0.37
N LYS A 23 -6.38 -1.20 0.54
CA LYS A 23 -7.16 -1.85 -0.50
C LYS A 23 -8.14 -0.86 -1.08
N GLY A 24 -8.22 -0.83 -2.40
CA GLY A 24 -9.18 0.04 -3.07
C GLY A 24 -9.64 -0.58 -4.36
N THR A 25 -10.54 0.13 -5.02
CA THR A 25 -11.04 -0.31 -6.31
C THR A 25 -11.11 0.87 -7.26
N TYR A 26 -11.03 0.58 -8.52
CA TYR A 26 -11.26 1.58 -9.55
C TYR A 26 -11.98 0.93 -10.71
N ASN A 27 -12.61 1.75 -11.54
CA ASN A 27 -13.29 1.24 -12.73
C ASN A 27 -12.38 1.36 -13.92
N ASP A 28 -12.15 0.23 -14.56
CA ASP A 28 -11.43 0.20 -15.82
C ASP A 28 -12.44 0.01 -16.94
N LYS A 29 -12.08 0.40 -18.13
CA LYS A 29 -13.00 0.27 -19.24
C LYS A 29 -12.23 0.02 -20.53
N ASP A 30 -12.90 -0.64 -21.45
CA ASP A 30 -12.30 -0.98 -22.73
C ASP A 30 -13.37 -0.86 -23.81
N TYR A 31 -12.92 -0.54 -24.99
CA TYR A 31 -13.80 -0.40 -26.15
C TYR A 31 -13.85 -1.75 -26.85
N VAL A 32 -15.06 -2.27 -27.00
CA VAL A 32 -15.26 -3.58 -27.58
C VAL A 32 -15.95 -3.43 -28.93
N PHE A 33 -15.35 -4.01 -29.93
CA PHE A 33 -15.94 -4.08 -31.27
C PHE A 33 -16.27 -5.55 -31.55
N ASP A 34 -17.56 -5.82 -31.66
CA ASP A 34 -18.01 -7.19 -31.83
C ASP A 34 -18.85 -7.27 -33.11
N GLY A 35 -18.18 -7.33 -34.23
CA GLY A 35 -18.87 -7.42 -35.51
C GLY A 35 -19.64 -6.17 -35.85
N GLU A 36 -20.87 -6.12 -35.43
CA GLU A 36 -21.74 -4.98 -35.74
C GLU A 36 -21.94 -4.04 -34.58
N ASP A 37 -21.59 -4.49 -33.38
CA ASP A 37 -21.76 -3.68 -32.18
C ASP A 37 -20.45 -3.09 -31.74
N GLU A 38 -20.51 -1.82 -31.37
CA GLU A 38 -19.39 -1.12 -30.75
C GLU A 38 -19.88 -0.54 -29.45
N HIS A 39 -19.18 -0.86 -28.36
CA HIS A 39 -19.59 -0.33 -27.06
C HIS A 39 -18.42 -0.34 -26.10
N TRP A 40 -18.56 0.43 -25.03
CA TRP A 40 -17.60 0.44 -23.94
C TRP A 40 -18.06 -0.54 -22.88
N GLU A 41 -17.13 -1.33 -22.42
CA GLU A 41 -17.38 -2.19 -21.27
C GLU A 41 -16.55 -1.69 -20.12
N SER A 42 -17.13 -1.69 -18.93
CA SER A 42 -16.42 -1.27 -17.75
C SER A 42 -16.54 -2.35 -16.69
N TRP A 43 -15.53 -2.43 -15.85
CA TRP A 43 -15.53 -3.40 -14.76
C TRP A 43 -14.75 -2.83 -13.60
N GLU A 44 -14.96 -3.39 -12.43
CA GLU A 44 -14.30 -2.96 -11.21
C GLU A 44 -13.03 -3.78 -11.02
N VAL A 45 -11.93 -3.09 -10.73
CA VAL A 45 -10.64 -3.74 -10.52
C VAL A 45 -10.19 -3.40 -9.11
N GLU A 46 -9.78 -4.43 -8.36
CA GLU A 46 -9.22 -4.23 -7.03
C GLU A 46 -7.73 -3.98 -7.14
N TYR A 47 -7.23 -3.12 -6.27
CA TYR A 47 -5.80 -2.89 -6.17
C TYR A 47 -5.41 -2.87 -4.71
N PHE A 48 -4.12 -3.11 -4.48
CA PHE A 48 -3.54 -3.08 -3.14
C PHE A 48 -2.33 -2.16 -3.20
N ARG A 49 -2.30 -1.19 -2.33
CA ARG A 49 -1.28 -0.15 -2.38
C ARG A 49 -0.45 -0.16 -1.10
N PHE A 50 0.86 -0.04 -1.26
CA PHE A 50 1.75 0.23 -0.16
C PHE A 50 2.58 1.46 -0.54
N LEU A 51 2.42 2.54 0.22
CA LEU A 51 3.00 3.85 -0.08
C LEU A 51 2.52 4.29 -1.46
N ASP A 52 3.43 4.53 -2.38
CA ASP A 52 3.07 4.99 -3.71
C ASP A 52 3.10 3.85 -4.75
N LYS A 53 3.19 2.63 -4.29
CA LYS A 53 3.27 1.48 -5.18
C LYS A 53 1.96 0.71 -5.19
N TYR A 54 1.47 0.41 -6.38
CA TYR A 54 0.23 -0.32 -6.57
C TYR A 54 0.52 -1.74 -7.00
N HIS A 55 -0.22 -2.67 -6.45
CA HIS A 55 -0.05 -4.09 -6.73
C HIS A 55 -1.39 -4.72 -7.06
N GLU A 56 -1.34 -5.80 -7.83
CA GLU A 56 -2.57 -6.49 -8.23
C GLU A 56 -3.06 -7.47 -7.17
N THR A 57 -2.19 -7.88 -6.27
CA THR A 57 -2.57 -8.83 -5.22
C THR A 57 -2.15 -8.30 -3.87
N GLU A 58 -2.90 -8.70 -2.84
CA GLU A 58 -2.56 -8.33 -1.48
C GLU A 58 -1.20 -8.89 -1.07
N GLU A 59 -0.90 -10.10 -1.53
CA GLU A 59 0.36 -10.74 -1.18
C GLU A 59 1.55 -9.91 -1.65
N GLU A 60 1.49 -9.39 -2.86
CA GLU A 60 2.58 -8.57 -3.38
C GLU A 60 2.78 -7.31 -2.56
N ALA A 61 1.67 -6.64 -2.22
CA ALA A 61 1.75 -5.43 -1.42
C ALA A 61 2.27 -5.74 -0.02
N TYR A 62 1.81 -6.86 0.55
CA TYR A 62 2.24 -7.31 1.86
C TYR A 62 3.75 -7.57 1.88
N MET A 63 4.26 -8.26 0.86
CA MET A 63 5.69 -8.54 0.77
C MET A 63 6.50 -7.26 0.62
N ASP A 64 5.98 -6.31 -0.12
CA ASP A 64 6.65 -5.03 -0.27
C ASP A 64 6.72 -4.30 1.08
N ALA A 65 5.62 -4.33 1.83
CA ALA A 65 5.59 -3.71 3.15
C ALA A 65 6.58 -4.38 4.09
N LEU A 66 6.65 -5.72 4.05
CA LEU A 66 7.63 -6.44 4.88
C LEU A 66 9.06 -6.05 4.53
N ARG A 67 9.36 -5.94 3.25
CA ARG A 67 10.70 -5.55 2.82
C ARG A 67 11.03 -4.16 3.33
N TRP A 68 10.07 -3.25 3.26
CA TRP A 68 10.27 -1.90 3.76
C TRP A 68 10.54 -1.90 5.27
N LEU A 69 9.77 -2.70 6.01
CA LEU A 69 9.96 -2.77 7.46
C LEU A 69 11.34 -3.29 7.83
N ASN A 70 11.93 -4.11 7.00
CA ASN A 70 13.25 -4.68 7.26
C ASN A 70 14.40 -3.83 6.74
N ARG A 71 14.11 -2.73 6.08
CA ARG A 71 15.15 -1.84 5.55
C ARG A 71 15.70 -0.94 6.63
N GLU A 72 16.88 -0.40 6.38
CA GLU A 72 17.43 0.65 7.23
C GLU A 72 16.51 1.86 7.23
N VAL A 73 16.52 2.58 8.32
CA VAL A 73 15.63 3.71 8.52
C VAL A 73 15.70 4.70 7.35
N ASP A 74 14.52 5.05 6.85
CA ASP A 74 14.34 6.03 5.80
C ASP A 74 13.36 7.07 6.32
N ASP A 75 13.88 8.20 6.75
CA ASP A 75 13.07 9.21 7.43
C ASP A 75 11.89 9.70 6.59
N SER A 76 12.10 9.84 5.27
CA SER A 76 11.01 10.31 4.41
C SER A 76 9.83 9.35 4.41
N SER A 77 10.14 8.06 4.22
CA SER A 77 9.08 7.04 4.21
C SER A 77 8.44 6.88 5.58
N LEU A 78 9.24 7.05 6.64
CA LEU A 78 8.70 6.94 7.99
C LEU A 78 7.67 8.03 8.28
N ASP A 79 7.89 9.23 7.78
CA ASP A 79 6.93 10.31 7.95
C ASP A 79 5.60 9.95 7.31
N ASP A 80 5.66 9.39 6.10
CA ASP A 80 4.45 8.97 5.41
C ASP A 80 3.71 7.87 6.17
N ILE A 81 4.45 6.91 6.66
CA ILE A 81 3.86 5.79 7.41
C ILE A 81 3.27 6.27 8.73
N ALA A 82 3.95 7.18 9.40
CA ALA A 82 3.43 7.72 10.65
C ALA A 82 2.10 8.43 10.43
N ASP A 83 1.99 9.14 9.31
CA ASP A 83 0.73 9.79 8.95
C ASP A 83 -0.38 8.77 8.75
N ILE A 84 -0.09 7.70 8.01
CA ILE A 84 -1.07 6.65 7.75
C ILE A 84 -1.55 6.03 9.05
N LEU A 85 -0.63 5.80 9.97
CA LEU A 85 -0.96 5.17 11.25
C LEU A 85 -1.53 6.15 12.27
N GLY A 86 -1.49 7.44 11.97
CA GLY A 86 -1.98 8.42 12.91
C GLY A 86 -1.09 8.63 14.11
N LEU A 87 0.20 8.38 13.96
CA LEU A 87 1.14 8.53 15.06
C LEU A 87 1.50 10.00 15.25
N PRO A 88 1.81 10.38 16.49
CA PRO A 88 2.24 11.76 16.75
C PRO A 88 3.60 12.02 16.12
N ASP A 89 3.85 13.28 15.87
CA ASP A 89 5.13 13.69 15.31
C ASP A 89 6.21 13.52 16.39
N THR A 90 7.18 12.67 16.09
CA THR A 90 8.22 12.38 17.07
C THR A 90 9.28 13.47 17.15
N GLU A 91 9.26 14.41 16.24
CA GLU A 91 10.21 15.51 16.26
C GLU A 91 9.77 16.62 17.19
N GLU A 92 8.59 16.53 17.69
CA GLU A 92 8.07 17.46 18.67
C GLU A 92 8.83 17.32 19.95
N GLU A 93 9.17 18.40 20.54
CA GLU A 93 9.89 18.37 21.78
C GLU A 93 9.14 19.04 22.86
#